data_d16a0b7fc0a5995ad20a9f7cb5201ba3
#
_entry.id   d16a0b7fc0a5995ad20a9f7cb5201ba3
#
_cell.length_a   1.000
_cell.length_b   1.000
_cell.length_c   1.000
_cell.angle_alpha   90.00
_cell.angle_beta   90.00
_cell.angle_gamma   90.00
#
_symmetry.space_group_name_H-M   'P 1'
#
loop_
_entity.id
_entity.type
_entity.pdbx_description
1 polymer ?
#
loop_
_entity_poly.entity_id
_entity_poly.type
_entity_poly.pdbx_seq_one_letter_code
_entity_poly.pdbx_strand_id
1 'polypeptide(L)'
;MRADQILVARNLARSRTVAQTLIAAGRVRVASAAGWAVVSKASQDIPDSAELQVELSDDDRYVSRGGLKLAGALDRAGLDVAGLTCLDVGQSTGGFTDCLIQRGAARVVGVEVGHGQLDPRLRGDPRVVCIEHLNARALDAAALGIHRAAGGFDLIVCDASFISLTLLLPQWPALLAADGRVLTLVKPQFELGPDALGKGGIVRDAAQYPALEVRMRTFAETNGLSALDYFDSPIKGGDGNREFFLYATRRDATDHHD
;
A
#
# COMPACT_ATOMS: atom_id res chain seq x y z
N MET A 1 -26.55 -8.98 21.06
CA MET A 1 -26.06 -9.04 19.65
C MET A 1 -24.87 -9.99 19.58
N ARG A 2 -24.64 -10.69 18.44
CA ARG A 2 -23.44 -11.56 18.24
C ARG A 2 -22.15 -10.75 18.34
N ALA A 3 -21.10 -11.34 18.89
CA ALA A 3 -19.80 -10.68 19.08
C ALA A 3 -19.19 -10.15 17.78
N ASP A 4 -19.25 -10.92 16.67
CA ASP A 4 -18.74 -10.48 15.36
C ASP A 4 -19.54 -9.30 14.78
N GLN A 5 -20.82 -9.19 15.10
CA GLN A 5 -21.68 -8.11 14.64
C GLN A 5 -21.51 -6.83 15.46
N ILE A 6 -21.45 -6.96 16.79
CA ILE A 6 -21.32 -5.79 17.68
C ILE A 6 -19.97 -5.10 17.51
N LEU A 7 -18.89 -5.86 17.23
CA LEU A 7 -17.58 -5.29 16.91
C LEU A 7 -17.62 -4.39 15.66
N VAL A 8 -18.31 -4.83 14.62
CA VAL A 8 -18.49 -4.04 13.40
C VAL A 8 -19.40 -2.84 13.64
N ALA A 9 -20.54 -3.05 14.31
CA ALA A 9 -21.51 -1.99 14.60
C ALA A 9 -20.90 -0.84 15.42
N ARG A 10 -19.91 -1.15 16.28
CA ARG A 10 -19.19 -0.17 17.11
C ARG A 10 -17.87 0.34 16.49
N ASN A 11 -17.58 0.02 15.24
CA ASN A 11 -16.33 0.34 14.55
C ASN A 11 -15.05 -0.19 15.26
N LEU A 12 -15.19 -1.26 16.07
CA LEU A 12 -14.08 -1.96 16.73
C LEU A 12 -13.42 -3.00 15.79
N ALA A 13 -14.10 -3.37 14.71
CA ALA A 13 -13.55 -4.18 13.62
C ALA A 13 -14.11 -3.67 12.29
N ARG A 14 -13.25 -3.62 11.25
CA ARG A 14 -13.60 -3.10 9.91
C ARG A 14 -14.58 -3.99 9.13
N SER A 15 -14.65 -5.27 9.45
CA SER A 15 -15.55 -6.24 8.83
C SER A 15 -15.82 -7.41 9.77
N ARG A 16 -16.87 -8.20 9.47
CA ARG A 16 -17.17 -9.42 10.24
C ARG A 16 -16.03 -10.45 10.18
N THR A 17 -15.34 -10.56 9.04
CA THR A 17 -14.19 -11.45 8.89
C THR A 17 -13.05 -11.02 9.82
N VAL A 18 -12.73 -9.73 9.88
CA VAL A 18 -11.72 -9.20 10.82
C VAL A 18 -12.16 -9.39 12.26
N ALA A 19 -13.42 -9.13 12.59
CA ALA A 19 -13.96 -9.40 13.93
C ALA A 19 -13.78 -10.87 14.34
N GLN A 20 -14.07 -11.80 13.43
CA GLN A 20 -13.89 -13.25 13.66
C GLN A 20 -12.42 -13.62 13.86
N THR A 21 -11.51 -13.03 13.09
CA THR A 21 -10.04 -13.22 13.25
C THR A 21 -9.56 -12.71 14.61
N LEU A 22 -9.98 -11.51 15.01
CA LEU A 22 -9.63 -10.94 16.32
C LEU A 22 -10.16 -11.80 17.48
N ILE A 23 -11.40 -12.31 17.38
CA ILE A 23 -11.99 -13.19 18.37
C ILE A 23 -11.23 -14.53 18.42
N ALA A 24 -10.95 -15.14 17.28
CA ALA A 24 -10.21 -16.40 17.20
C ALA A 24 -8.78 -16.29 17.77
N ALA A 25 -8.16 -15.12 17.63
CA ALA A 25 -6.86 -14.81 18.22
C ALA A 25 -6.92 -14.46 19.73
N GLY A 26 -8.11 -14.48 20.37
CA GLY A 26 -8.27 -14.13 21.78
C GLY A 26 -8.06 -12.66 22.12
N ARG A 27 -8.12 -11.78 21.12
CA ARG A 27 -7.79 -10.34 21.21
C ARG A 27 -9.00 -9.46 21.52
N VAL A 28 -10.17 -10.07 21.80
CA VAL A 28 -11.40 -9.37 22.16
C VAL A 28 -11.78 -9.74 23.57
N ARG A 29 -12.02 -8.75 24.40
CA ARG A 29 -12.47 -8.92 25.79
C ARG A 29 -13.78 -8.17 26.00
N VAL A 30 -14.61 -8.71 26.90
CA VAL A 30 -15.86 -8.10 27.34
C VAL A 30 -15.82 -7.89 28.85
N ALA A 31 -16.28 -6.74 29.29
CA ALA A 31 -16.40 -6.47 30.72
C ALA A 31 -17.46 -7.39 31.34
N SER A 32 -17.16 -7.99 32.51
CA SER A 32 -18.03 -8.83 33.33
C SER A 32 -17.92 -8.41 34.78
N ALA A 33 -18.80 -8.92 35.63
CA ALA A 33 -18.75 -8.66 37.08
C ALA A 33 -17.45 -9.13 37.76
N ALA A 34 -16.75 -10.10 37.14
CA ALA A 34 -15.46 -10.65 37.59
C ALA A 34 -14.24 -10.00 36.95
N GLY A 35 -14.42 -8.95 36.10
CA GLY A 35 -13.40 -8.32 35.35
C GLY A 35 -13.52 -8.61 33.84
N TRP A 36 -12.43 -8.47 33.10
CA TRP A 36 -12.39 -8.67 31.65
C TRP A 36 -12.34 -10.17 31.30
N ALA A 37 -13.32 -10.64 30.53
CA ALA A 37 -13.39 -12.00 30.00
C ALA A 37 -13.10 -12.03 28.50
N VAL A 38 -12.33 -13.04 28.05
CA VAL A 38 -12.04 -13.22 26.61
C VAL A 38 -13.31 -13.69 25.89
N VAL A 39 -13.64 -13.03 24.77
CA VAL A 39 -14.68 -13.48 23.85
C VAL A 39 -14.14 -14.64 23.03
N SER A 40 -14.68 -15.85 23.26
CA SER A 40 -14.13 -17.09 22.67
C SER A 40 -14.79 -17.52 21.36
N LYS A 41 -15.98 -16.99 21.05
CA LYS A 41 -16.75 -17.37 19.85
C LYS A 41 -17.35 -16.15 19.16
N ALA A 42 -17.23 -16.09 17.85
CA ALA A 42 -17.82 -15.02 17.04
C ALA A 42 -19.36 -14.95 17.17
N SER A 43 -20.00 -16.09 17.45
CA SER A 43 -21.45 -16.19 17.67
C SER A 43 -21.88 -15.93 19.12
N GLN A 44 -20.95 -15.66 20.03
CA GLN A 44 -21.28 -15.37 21.44
C GLN A 44 -22.19 -14.14 21.52
N ASP A 45 -23.27 -14.24 22.23
CA ASP A 45 -24.16 -13.11 22.50
C ASP A 45 -23.54 -12.17 23.54
N ILE A 46 -23.44 -10.90 23.15
CA ILE A 46 -22.93 -9.82 23.98
C ILE A 46 -24.03 -8.77 24.15
N PRO A 47 -24.33 -8.34 25.39
CA PRO A 47 -25.27 -7.25 25.61
C PRO A 47 -24.85 -5.98 24.88
N ASP A 48 -25.82 -5.26 24.31
CA ASP A 48 -25.54 -4.02 23.57
C ASP A 48 -24.96 -2.90 24.46
N SER A 49 -25.08 -3.02 25.78
CA SER A 49 -24.49 -2.10 26.76
C SER A 49 -23.10 -2.56 27.26
N ALA A 50 -22.65 -3.76 26.92
CA ALA A 50 -21.39 -4.29 27.43
C ALA A 50 -20.19 -3.48 26.93
N GLU A 51 -19.23 -3.22 27.79
CA GLU A 51 -17.95 -2.62 27.39
C GLU A 51 -17.07 -3.68 26.73
N LEU A 52 -16.46 -3.31 25.60
CA LEU A 52 -15.60 -4.18 24.82
C LEU A 52 -14.21 -3.57 24.70
N GLN A 53 -13.20 -4.41 24.84
CA GLN A 53 -11.80 -4.06 24.59
C GLN A 53 -11.27 -4.94 23.47
N VAL A 54 -10.63 -4.31 22.47
CA VAL A 54 -9.96 -5.00 21.35
C VAL A 54 -8.48 -4.68 21.41
N GLU A 55 -7.66 -5.72 21.49
CA GLU A 55 -6.21 -5.61 21.40
C GLU A 55 -5.83 -5.61 19.92
N LEU A 56 -5.52 -4.42 19.38
CA LEU A 56 -5.06 -4.26 18.02
C LEU A 56 -3.54 -4.47 17.95
N SER A 57 -3.06 -5.19 16.95
CA SER A 57 -1.65 -5.28 16.60
C SER A 57 -1.32 -4.28 15.48
N ASP A 58 -0.04 -4.11 15.21
CA ASP A 58 0.40 -3.29 14.08
C ASP A 58 -0.22 -3.77 12.75
N ASP A 59 -0.46 -5.08 12.60
CA ASP A 59 -1.11 -5.66 11.41
C ASP A 59 -2.54 -5.16 11.19
N ASP A 60 -3.21 -4.67 12.24
CA ASP A 60 -4.59 -4.16 12.15
C ASP A 60 -4.67 -2.66 11.91
N ARG A 61 -3.52 -1.97 11.93
CA ARG A 61 -3.44 -0.52 11.79
C ARG A 61 -3.98 -0.04 10.45
N TYR A 62 -3.71 -0.79 9.38
CA TYR A 62 -4.10 -0.44 8.01
C TYR A 62 -5.11 -1.43 7.44
N VAL A 63 -5.82 -1.03 6.39
CA VAL A 63 -6.80 -1.89 5.69
C VAL A 63 -6.18 -3.15 5.10
N SER A 64 -4.87 -3.15 4.86
CA SER A 64 -4.09 -4.33 4.46
C SER A 64 -2.63 -4.20 4.88
N ARG A 65 -1.88 -5.31 4.81
CA ARG A 65 -0.43 -5.37 5.09
C ARG A 65 0.40 -4.41 4.22
N GLY A 66 -0.13 -3.99 3.06
CA GLY A 66 0.49 -2.97 2.22
C GLY A 66 0.78 -1.68 3.00
N GLY A 67 -0.14 -1.26 3.87
CA GLY A 67 0.07 -0.06 4.70
C GLY A 67 1.30 -0.13 5.59
N LEU A 68 1.62 -1.31 6.15
CA LEU A 68 2.84 -1.52 6.94
C LEU A 68 4.10 -1.40 6.08
N LYS A 69 4.07 -1.93 4.84
CA LYS A 69 5.19 -1.81 3.91
C LYS A 69 5.49 -0.33 3.63
N LEU A 70 4.45 0.43 3.25
CA LEU A 70 4.62 1.85 2.94
C LEU A 70 5.02 2.65 4.17
N ALA A 71 4.44 2.38 5.34
CA ALA A 71 4.77 3.09 6.57
C ALA A 71 6.26 3.00 6.89
N GLY A 72 6.82 1.79 6.90
CA GLY A 72 8.26 1.63 7.14
C GLY A 72 9.14 2.18 6.02
N ALA A 73 8.66 2.16 4.76
CA ALA A 73 9.40 2.77 3.66
C ALA A 73 9.44 4.30 3.74
N LEU A 74 8.34 4.95 4.14
CA LEU A 74 8.30 6.39 4.40
C LEU A 74 9.23 6.79 5.54
N ASP A 75 9.22 6.01 6.64
CA ASP A 75 10.12 6.25 7.78
C ASP A 75 11.59 6.10 7.36
N ARG A 76 11.92 5.05 6.59
CA ARG A 76 13.28 4.81 6.07
C ARG A 76 13.74 5.93 5.14
N ALA A 77 12.86 6.40 4.25
CA ALA A 77 13.15 7.47 3.31
C ALA A 77 13.13 8.87 3.94
N GLY A 78 12.70 9.01 5.20
CA GLY A 78 12.52 10.29 5.87
C GLY A 78 11.47 11.19 5.18
N LEU A 79 10.42 10.56 4.59
CA LEU A 79 9.39 11.27 3.84
C LEU A 79 8.20 11.63 4.72
N ASP A 80 7.98 12.92 4.91
CA ASP A 80 6.72 13.44 5.40
C ASP A 80 5.74 13.62 4.22
N VAL A 81 4.55 13.05 4.35
CA VAL A 81 3.49 13.12 3.32
C VAL A 81 2.35 14.05 3.71
N ALA A 82 2.45 14.73 4.84
CA ALA A 82 1.43 15.68 5.29
C ALA A 82 1.21 16.78 4.25
N GLY A 83 -0.03 16.99 3.85
CA GLY A 83 -0.42 18.01 2.87
C GLY A 83 -0.14 17.63 1.40
N LEU A 84 0.49 16.49 1.10
CA LEU A 84 0.85 16.10 -0.26
C LEU A 84 -0.35 15.56 -1.05
N THR A 85 -0.28 15.74 -2.39
CA THR A 85 -1.16 15.08 -3.36
C THR A 85 -0.44 13.88 -3.94
N CYS A 86 -0.95 12.68 -3.65
CA CYS A 86 -0.30 11.41 -3.96
C CYS A 86 -1.05 10.64 -5.06
N LEU A 87 -0.31 9.85 -5.85
CA LEU A 87 -0.84 8.85 -6.77
C LEU A 87 -0.50 7.45 -6.24
N ASP A 88 -1.50 6.58 -6.08
CA ASP A 88 -1.36 5.19 -5.63
C ASP A 88 -1.64 4.25 -6.82
N VAL A 89 -0.60 3.66 -7.39
CA VAL A 89 -0.67 2.79 -8.57
C VAL A 89 -0.82 1.33 -8.13
N GLY A 90 -1.95 0.73 -8.48
CA GLY A 90 -2.34 -0.60 -7.98
C GLY A 90 -2.98 -0.50 -6.60
N GLN A 91 -3.99 0.38 -6.47
CA GLN A 91 -4.61 0.71 -5.18
C GLN A 91 -5.19 -0.50 -4.43
N SER A 92 -5.78 -1.48 -5.15
CA SER A 92 -6.35 -2.70 -4.58
C SER A 92 -7.30 -2.41 -3.41
N THR A 93 -7.09 -3.03 -2.24
CA THR A 93 -7.87 -2.78 -1.02
C THR A 93 -7.58 -1.44 -0.36
N GLY A 94 -6.53 -0.72 -0.80
CA GLY A 94 -6.18 0.60 -0.33
C GLY A 94 -5.15 0.66 0.80
N GLY A 95 -4.30 -0.36 0.95
CA GLY A 95 -3.29 -0.37 2.03
C GLY A 95 -2.34 0.82 1.99
N PHE A 96 -1.82 1.16 0.79
CA PHE A 96 -0.96 2.34 0.62
C PHE A 96 -1.76 3.62 0.79
N THR A 97 -2.94 3.72 0.17
CA THR A 97 -3.87 4.85 0.33
C THR A 97 -4.16 5.11 1.81
N ASP A 98 -4.51 4.08 2.60
CA ASP A 98 -4.81 4.21 4.04
C ASP A 98 -3.61 4.75 4.83
N CYS A 99 -2.41 4.25 4.52
CA CYS A 99 -1.17 4.75 5.14
C CYS A 99 -0.94 6.24 4.84
N LEU A 100 -1.09 6.66 3.58
CA LEU A 100 -0.94 8.05 3.17
C LEU A 100 -1.96 8.96 3.86
N ILE A 101 -3.24 8.56 3.91
CA ILE A 101 -4.31 9.31 4.55
C ILE A 101 -4.10 9.45 6.07
N GLN A 102 -3.70 8.36 6.75
CA GLN A 102 -3.38 8.39 8.19
C GLN A 102 -2.17 9.27 8.50
N ARG A 103 -1.23 9.39 7.57
CA ARG A 103 -0.06 10.28 7.68
C ARG A 103 -0.32 11.70 7.17
N GLY A 104 -1.56 12.06 6.89
CA GLY A 104 -1.97 13.43 6.63
C GLY A 104 -1.87 13.88 5.18
N ALA A 105 -1.77 12.98 4.19
CA ALA A 105 -1.87 13.36 2.79
C ALA A 105 -3.15 14.15 2.52
N ALA A 106 -3.05 15.25 1.79
CA ALA A 106 -4.18 16.10 1.46
C ALA A 106 -5.12 15.42 0.45
N ARG A 107 -4.55 14.61 -0.45
CA ARG A 107 -5.31 13.89 -1.47
C ARG A 107 -4.55 12.65 -1.94
N VAL A 108 -5.29 11.57 -2.16
CA VAL A 108 -4.77 10.36 -2.80
C VAL A 108 -5.65 10.00 -3.99
N VAL A 109 -5.06 9.92 -5.17
CA VAL A 109 -5.69 9.41 -6.38
C VAL A 109 -5.17 7.98 -6.58
N GLY A 110 -6.04 6.99 -6.45
CA GLY A 110 -5.70 5.60 -6.69
C GLY A 110 -6.12 5.16 -8.07
N VAL A 111 -5.30 4.36 -8.74
CA VAL A 111 -5.63 3.71 -10.00
C VAL A 111 -5.57 2.20 -9.85
N GLU A 112 -6.59 1.51 -10.37
CA GLU A 112 -6.77 0.08 -10.23
C GLU A 112 -7.35 -0.52 -11.51
N VAL A 113 -6.79 -1.64 -11.97
CA VAL A 113 -7.30 -2.37 -13.14
C VAL A 113 -8.55 -3.17 -12.82
N GLY A 114 -8.69 -3.62 -11.57
CA GLY A 114 -9.87 -4.29 -11.05
C GLY A 114 -10.98 -3.32 -10.66
N HIS A 115 -11.99 -3.83 -9.96
CA HIS A 115 -13.09 -3.01 -9.45
C HIS A 115 -13.61 -3.55 -8.11
N GLY A 116 -14.23 -2.66 -7.33
CA GLY A 116 -14.92 -3.00 -6.08
C GLY A 116 -13.99 -3.48 -4.96
N GLN A 117 -12.67 -3.27 -5.06
CA GLN A 117 -11.70 -3.79 -4.10
C GLN A 117 -11.45 -2.83 -2.93
N LEU A 118 -11.53 -1.52 -3.18
CA LEU A 118 -11.20 -0.50 -2.18
C LEU A 118 -12.09 -0.61 -0.93
N ASP A 119 -11.47 -0.57 0.23
CA ASP A 119 -12.17 -0.59 1.53
C ASP A 119 -13.25 0.51 1.58
N PRO A 120 -14.48 0.21 2.03
CA PRO A 120 -15.57 1.18 2.05
C PRO A 120 -15.28 2.46 2.84
N ARG A 121 -14.44 2.41 3.87
CA ARG A 121 -14.05 3.60 4.64
C ARG A 121 -13.21 4.56 3.82
N LEU A 122 -12.28 4.02 3.01
CA LEU A 122 -11.46 4.81 2.12
C LEU A 122 -12.28 5.35 0.95
N ARG A 123 -13.21 4.56 0.43
CA ARG A 123 -14.13 4.99 -0.63
C ARG A 123 -15.03 6.16 -0.17
N GLY A 124 -15.35 6.24 1.11
CA GLY A 124 -16.12 7.33 1.72
C GLY A 124 -15.29 8.55 2.15
N ASP A 125 -13.96 8.49 2.12
CA ASP A 125 -13.10 9.62 2.50
C ASP A 125 -13.02 10.64 1.34
N PRO A 126 -13.38 11.92 1.55
CA PRO A 126 -13.38 12.95 0.49
C PRO A 126 -11.98 13.23 -0.08
N ARG A 127 -10.92 12.83 0.59
CA ARG A 127 -9.53 12.97 0.13
C ARG A 127 -9.11 11.86 -0.84
N VAL A 128 -9.89 10.77 -0.94
CA VAL A 128 -9.57 9.58 -1.72
C VAL A 128 -10.38 9.55 -3.00
N VAL A 129 -9.68 9.39 -4.10
CA VAL A 129 -10.25 9.10 -5.42
C VAL A 129 -9.84 7.69 -5.83
N CYS A 130 -10.76 6.89 -6.35
CA CYS A 130 -10.47 5.56 -6.89
C CYS A 130 -10.90 5.51 -8.37
N ILE A 131 -9.93 5.37 -9.26
CA ILE A 131 -10.17 5.21 -10.71
C ILE A 131 -10.02 3.72 -11.02
N GLU A 132 -11.16 3.04 -11.14
CA GLU A 132 -11.23 1.61 -11.44
C GLU A 132 -11.19 1.37 -12.96
N HIS A 133 -10.88 0.13 -13.37
CA HIS A 133 -10.75 -0.28 -14.76
C HIS A 133 -9.66 0.47 -15.55
N LEU A 134 -8.70 1.08 -14.87
CA LEU A 134 -7.60 1.80 -15.49
C LEU A 134 -6.32 0.95 -15.49
N ASN A 135 -5.84 0.64 -16.70
CA ASN A 135 -4.58 -0.08 -16.85
C ASN A 135 -3.40 0.88 -16.67
N ALA A 136 -2.61 0.68 -15.64
CA ALA A 136 -1.47 1.51 -15.28
C ALA A 136 -0.35 1.55 -16.36
N ARG A 137 -0.35 0.63 -17.33
CA ARG A 137 0.55 0.69 -18.50
C ARG A 137 0.25 1.86 -19.44
N ALA A 138 -0.99 2.34 -19.44
CA ALA A 138 -1.45 3.45 -20.27
C ALA A 138 -1.79 4.67 -19.40
N LEU A 139 -1.11 4.82 -18.27
CA LEU A 139 -1.38 5.87 -17.31
C LEU A 139 -0.74 7.18 -17.78
N ASP A 140 -1.57 8.13 -18.15
CA ASP A 140 -1.17 9.48 -18.53
C ASP A 140 -2.12 10.54 -17.94
N ALA A 141 -1.85 11.79 -18.24
CA ALA A 141 -2.67 12.89 -17.78
C ALA A 141 -4.12 12.85 -18.32
N ALA A 142 -4.32 12.30 -19.51
CA ALA A 142 -5.65 12.18 -20.12
C ALA A 142 -6.46 11.05 -19.47
N ALA A 143 -5.82 9.93 -19.16
CA ALA A 143 -6.43 8.81 -18.45
C ALA A 143 -6.88 9.20 -17.02
N LEU A 144 -6.15 10.09 -16.35
CA LEU A 144 -6.52 10.63 -15.04
C LEU A 144 -7.65 11.67 -15.12
N GLY A 145 -7.86 12.30 -16.27
CA GLY A 145 -8.93 13.27 -16.51
C GLY A 145 -8.94 14.41 -15.49
N ILE A 146 -10.11 14.66 -14.90
CA ILE A 146 -10.31 15.71 -13.87
C ILE A 146 -9.57 15.43 -12.56
N HIS A 147 -9.08 14.20 -12.36
CA HIS A 147 -8.40 13.79 -11.14
C HIS A 147 -6.89 14.04 -11.19
N ARG A 148 -6.37 14.47 -12.33
CA ARG A 148 -4.97 14.89 -12.47
C ARG A 148 -4.64 15.99 -11.47
N ALA A 149 -3.46 15.93 -10.86
CA ALA A 149 -2.94 17.03 -10.05
C ALA A 149 -2.48 18.18 -10.95
N ALA A 150 -2.93 19.41 -10.67
CA ALA A 150 -2.68 20.58 -11.52
C ALA A 150 -1.16 20.89 -11.72
N GLY A 151 -0.34 20.66 -10.70
CA GLY A 151 1.13 20.83 -10.73
C GLY A 151 1.90 19.51 -10.88
N GLY A 152 1.21 18.38 -11.07
CA GLY A 152 1.76 17.05 -10.93
C GLY A 152 1.56 16.49 -9.52
N PHE A 153 1.87 15.20 -9.33
CA PHE A 153 1.81 14.55 -8.04
C PHE A 153 3.11 14.78 -7.25
N ASP A 154 2.99 15.09 -5.97
CA ASP A 154 4.13 15.25 -5.07
C ASP A 154 4.80 13.90 -4.76
N LEU A 155 4.00 12.84 -4.72
CA LEU A 155 4.47 11.48 -4.47
C LEU A 155 3.68 10.48 -5.32
N ILE A 156 4.40 9.60 -6.01
CA ILE A 156 3.83 8.40 -6.63
C ILE A 156 4.28 7.19 -5.82
N VAL A 157 3.32 6.39 -5.36
CA VAL A 157 3.56 5.10 -4.72
C VAL A 157 2.99 3.98 -5.58
N CYS A 158 3.58 2.77 -5.50
CA CYS A 158 3.10 1.64 -6.28
C CYS A 158 3.30 0.32 -5.53
N ASP A 159 2.22 -0.50 -5.47
CA ASP A 159 2.23 -1.90 -5.01
C ASP A 159 1.56 -2.81 -6.06
N ALA A 160 1.85 -2.60 -7.35
CA ALA A 160 1.28 -3.41 -8.43
C ALA A 160 1.81 -4.85 -8.39
N SER A 161 0.94 -5.81 -8.73
CA SER A 161 1.28 -7.24 -8.81
C SER A 161 1.10 -7.75 -10.24
N PHE A 162 1.83 -8.83 -10.57
CA PHE A 162 1.78 -9.51 -11.88
C PHE A 162 2.22 -8.64 -13.07
N ILE A 163 3.03 -7.65 -12.82
CA ILE A 163 3.56 -6.73 -13.82
C ILE A 163 4.96 -6.27 -13.41
N SER A 164 5.87 -6.14 -14.38
CA SER A 164 7.17 -5.52 -14.14
C SER A 164 7.03 -4.00 -14.04
N LEU A 165 7.76 -3.38 -13.12
CA LEU A 165 7.86 -1.93 -12.99
C LEU A 165 8.40 -1.27 -14.26
N THR A 166 9.18 -1.97 -15.07
CA THR A 166 9.69 -1.45 -16.35
C THR A 166 8.58 -1.08 -17.34
N LEU A 167 7.37 -1.60 -17.14
CA LEU A 167 6.19 -1.26 -17.92
C LEU A 167 5.37 -0.09 -17.35
N LEU A 168 5.62 0.30 -16.11
CA LEU A 168 4.87 1.34 -15.40
C LEU A 168 5.66 2.63 -15.24
N LEU A 169 6.92 2.48 -14.88
CA LEU A 169 7.81 3.57 -14.48
C LEU A 169 8.02 4.66 -15.57
N PRO A 170 8.06 4.35 -16.89
CA PRO A 170 8.24 5.36 -17.93
C PRO A 170 7.16 6.45 -17.99
N GLN A 171 5.94 6.18 -17.48
CA GLN A 171 4.86 7.16 -17.49
C GLN A 171 4.96 8.19 -16.34
N TRP A 172 5.65 7.85 -15.25
CA TRP A 172 5.59 8.60 -14.01
C TRP A 172 6.25 9.97 -14.03
N PRO A 173 7.40 10.20 -14.71
CA PRO A 173 8.02 11.52 -14.73
C PRO A 173 7.10 12.63 -15.28
N ALA A 174 6.25 12.31 -16.26
CA ALA A 174 5.28 13.26 -16.82
C ALA A 174 4.09 13.55 -15.87
N LEU A 175 3.89 12.72 -14.86
CA LEU A 175 2.81 12.86 -13.86
C LEU A 175 3.30 13.51 -12.57
N LEU A 176 4.62 13.56 -12.33
CA LEU A 176 5.21 14.13 -11.13
C LEU A 176 5.27 15.66 -11.19
N ALA A 177 5.12 16.29 -10.04
CA ALA A 177 5.51 17.68 -9.81
C ALA A 177 7.04 17.86 -10.04
N ALA A 178 7.51 19.10 -10.10
CA ALA A 178 8.95 19.39 -10.32
C ALA A 178 9.82 18.70 -9.27
N ASP A 179 9.46 18.83 -7.97
CA ASP A 179 10.15 18.17 -6.86
C ASP A 179 9.51 16.81 -6.48
N GLY A 180 8.72 16.24 -7.41
CA GLY A 180 7.94 15.04 -7.17
C GLY A 180 8.81 13.80 -6.98
N ARG A 181 8.34 12.88 -6.16
CA ARG A 181 9.07 11.69 -5.71
C ARG A 181 8.32 10.41 -6.05
N VAL A 182 9.07 9.33 -6.13
CA VAL A 182 8.57 7.98 -6.34
C VAL A 182 9.04 7.11 -5.18
N LEU A 183 8.12 6.37 -4.58
CA LEU A 183 8.42 5.33 -3.58
C LEU A 183 7.64 4.07 -3.96
N THR A 184 8.29 3.15 -4.67
CA THR A 184 7.64 2.01 -5.29
C THR A 184 8.20 0.68 -4.82
N LEU A 185 7.34 -0.31 -4.63
CA LEU A 185 7.76 -1.70 -4.41
C LEU A 185 8.36 -2.30 -5.67
N VAL A 186 9.53 -2.91 -5.51
CA VAL A 186 10.16 -3.81 -6.47
C VAL A 186 9.92 -5.23 -6.00
N LYS A 187 9.20 -6.00 -6.80
CA LYS A 187 8.87 -7.40 -6.51
C LYS A 187 9.71 -8.32 -7.39
N PRO A 188 10.79 -8.92 -6.87
CA PRO A 188 11.72 -9.72 -7.68
C PRO A 188 11.04 -10.80 -8.52
N GLN A 189 9.95 -11.40 -8.01
CA GLN A 189 9.18 -12.43 -8.72
C GLN A 189 8.54 -11.92 -10.02
N PHE A 190 8.35 -10.63 -10.19
CA PHE A 190 7.81 -10.03 -11.42
C PHE A 190 8.88 -9.38 -12.30
N GLU A 191 10.13 -9.32 -11.79
CA GLU A 191 11.25 -8.68 -12.48
C GLU A 191 12.26 -9.69 -13.04
N LEU A 192 12.49 -10.81 -12.37
CA LEU A 192 13.56 -11.76 -12.71
C LEU A 192 13.18 -12.78 -13.79
N GLY A 193 11.90 -12.88 -14.12
CA GLY A 193 11.39 -13.87 -15.08
C GLY A 193 11.12 -15.26 -14.46
N PRO A 194 10.42 -16.13 -15.18
CA PRO A 194 9.91 -17.41 -14.65
C PRO A 194 11.02 -18.38 -14.24
N ASP A 195 12.16 -18.38 -14.92
CA ASP A 195 13.28 -19.31 -14.65
C ASP A 195 13.95 -19.04 -13.29
N ALA A 196 13.82 -17.83 -12.75
CA ALA A 196 14.32 -17.48 -11.43
C ALA A 196 13.41 -17.97 -10.29
N LEU A 197 12.18 -18.46 -10.63
CA LEU A 197 11.17 -18.79 -9.64
C LEU A 197 11.13 -20.28 -9.32
N GLY A 198 10.89 -20.57 -8.03
CA GLY A 198 10.64 -21.91 -7.51
C GLY A 198 9.16 -22.20 -7.32
N LYS A 199 8.89 -23.25 -6.54
CA LYS A 199 7.53 -23.63 -6.15
C LYS A 199 6.84 -22.46 -5.44
N GLY A 200 5.61 -22.16 -5.83
CA GLY A 200 4.83 -21.06 -5.26
C GLY A 200 5.25 -19.66 -5.73
N GLY A 201 6.06 -19.53 -6.81
CA GLY A 201 6.49 -18.24 -7.32
C GLY A 201 7.57 -17.54 -6.47
N ILE A 202 8.26 -18.30 -5.62
CA ILE A 202 9.32 -17.74 -4.75
C ILE A 202 10.65 -17.72 -5.50
N VAL A 203 11.38 -16.62 -5.42
CA VAL A 203 12.72 -16.48 -6.00
C VAL A 203 13.66 -17.51 -5.36
N ARG A 204 14.31 -18.32 -6.23
CA ARG A 204 15.18 -19.44 -5.78
C ARG A 204 16.51 -18.97 -5.24
N ASP A 205 17.10 -17.97 -5.89
CA ASP A 205 18.47 -17.53 -5.65
C ASP A 205 18.53 -16.05 -5.29
N ALA A 206 18.84 -15.78 -4.02
CA ALA A 206 18.99 -14.43 -3.51
C ALA A 206 20.23 -13.70 -4.08
N ALA A 207 21.19 -14.43 -4.68
CA ALA A 207 22.35 -13.82 -5.33
C ALA A 207 21.98 -12.94 -6.55
N GLN A 208 20.74 -13.06 -7.05
CA GLN A 208 20.23 -12.23 -8.14
C GLN A 208 19.78 -10.81 -7.69
N TYR A 209 19.56 -10.58 -6.40
CA TYR A 209 19.04 -9.30 -5.91
C TYR A 209 19.97 -8.10 -6.15
N PRO A 210 21.31 -8.20 -5.98
CA PRO A 210 22.20 -7.08 -6.30
C PRO A 210 22.16 -6.68 -7.80
N ALA A 211 22.08 -7.65 -8.69
CA ALA A 211 21.95 -7.38 -10.13
C ALA A 211 20.57 -6.76 -10.46
N LEU A 212 19.52 -7.18 -9.76
CA LEU A 212 18.19 -6.59 -9.88
C LEU A 212 18.19 -5.13 -9.41
N GLU A 213 18.83 -4.81 -8.28
CA GLU A 213 18.98 -3.43 -7.81
C GLU A 213 19.61 -2.54 -8.86
N VAL A 214 20.79 -2.94 -9.38
CA VAL A 214 21.50 -2.17 -10.43
C VAL A 214 20.59 -1.95 -11.63
N ARG A 215 19.91 -2.99 -12.10
CA ARG A 215 18.99 -2.90 -13.23
C ARG A 215 17.84 -1.91 -12.97
N MET A 216 17.22 -1.94 -11.80
CA MET A 216 16.08 -1.08 -11.47
C MET A 216 16.51 0.39 -11.31
N ARG A 217 17.66 0.64 -10.69
CA ARG A 217 18.23 1.99 -10.58
C ARG A 217 18.55 2.56 -11.96
N THR A 218 19.28 1.81 -12.78
CA THR A 218 19.62 2.23 -14.15
C THR A 218 18.37 2.48 -15.00
N PHE A 219 17.35 1.60 -14.85
CA PHE A 219 16.09 1.77 -15.58
C PHE A 219 15.34 3.04 -15.15
N ALA A 220 15.30 3.36 -13.86
CA ALA A 220 14.72 4.60 -13.37
C ALA A 220 15.46 5.82 -13.95
N GLU A 221 16.79 5.80 -13.93
CA GLU A 221 17.63 6.88 -14.43
C GLU A 221 17.46 7.12 -15.92
N THR A 222 17.39 6.07 -16.73
CA THR A 222 17.17 6.18 -18.19
C THR A 222 15.76 6.66 -18.54
N ASN A 223 14.82 6.61 -17.59
CA ASN A 223 13.44 7.07 -17.76
C ASN A 223 13.11 8.38 -17.01
N GLY A 224 14.11 9.22 -16.72
CA GLY A 224 13.89 10.57 -16.22
C GLY A 224 13.65 10.67 -14.71
N LEU A 225 14.09 9.66 -13.95
CA LEU A 225 14.12 9.67 -12.49
C LEU A 225 15.58 9.60 -12.00
N SER A 226 15.88 10.15 -10.83
CA SER A 226 17.13 9.96 -10.11
C SER A 226 16.90 9.01 -8.95
N ALA A 227 17.53 7.82 -8.99
CA ALA A 227 17.39 6.81 -7.95
C ALA A 227 18.20 7.23 -6.70
N LEU A 228 17.50 7.57 -5.62
CA LEU A 228 18.09 8.04 -4.36
C LEU A 228 18.47 6.88 -3.43
N ASP A 229 17.55 5.90 -3.25
CA ASP A 229 17.80 4.74 -2.38
C ASP A 229 17.11 3.49 -2.93
N TYR A 230 17.61 2.31 -2.52
CA TYR A 230 17.01 1.01 -2.78
C TYR A 230 17.22 0.15 -1.54
N PHE A 231 16.14 -0.30 -0.92
CA PHE A 231 16.19 -0.94 0.38
C PHE A 231 15.10 -1.99 0.56
N ASP A 232 15.30 -2.86 1.53
CA ASP A 232 14.32 -3.89 1.87
C ASP A 232 12.96 -3.33 2.30
N SER A 233 11.90 -3.95 1.82
CA SER A 233 10.57 -3.77 2.43
C SER A 233 10.62 -4.25 3.90
N PRO A 234 9.96 -3.54 4.84
CA PRO A 234 9.96 -3.90 6.26
C PRO A 234 9.33 -5.26 6.53
N ILE A 235 8.48 -5.72 5.63
CA ILE A 235 7.84 -7.04 5.69
C ILE A 235 7.89 -7.73 4.32
N LYS A 236 7.87 -9.06 4.34
CA LYS A 236 7.82 -9.88 3.12
C LYS A 236 6.45 -9.80 2.43
N GLY A 237 6.43 -10.11 1.14
CA GLY A 237 5.21 -10.33 0.37
C GLY A 237 4.30 -11.41 0.96
N GLY A 238 3.04 -11.42 0.54
CA GLY A 238 2.06 -12.38 1.03
C GLY A 238 2.39 -13.84 0.69
N ASP A 239 3.14 -14.06 -0.38
CA ASP A 239 3.69 -15.34 -0.85
C ASP A 239 5.02 -15.73 -0.16
N GLY A 240 5.59 -14.83 0.66
CA GLY A 240 6.86 -15.01 1.36
C GLY A 240 8.09 -14.48 0.63
N ASN A 241 7.94 -13.92 -0.57
CA ASN A 241 9.03 -13.29 -1.30
C ASN A 241 9.60 -12.09 -0.53
N ARG A 242 10.91 -11.91 -0.63
CA ARG A 242 11.59 -10.67 -0.26
C ARG A 242 11.22 -9.60 -1.30
N GLU A 243 10.89 -8.43 -0.85
CA GLU A 243 10.52 -7.28 -1.68
C GLU A 243 11.39 -6.09 -1.30
N PHE A 244 11.55 -5.15 -2.21
CA PHE A 244 12.37 -3.97 -2.00
C PHE A 244 11.57 -2.71 -2.33
N PHE A 245 12.03 -1.57 -1.85
CA PHE A 245 11.58 -0.26 -2.30
C PHE A 245 12.66 0.42 -3.14
N LEU A 246 12.24 1.02 -4.23
CA LEU A 246 13.00 2.01 -4.97
C LEU A 246 12.45 3.39 -4.60
N TYR A 247 13.33 4.24 -4.07
CA TYR A 247 13.07 5.64 -3.81
C TYR A 247 13.78 6.48 -4.84
N ALA A 248 13.05 7.35 -5.54
CA ALA A 248 13.58 8.19 -6.60
C ALA A 248 12.90 9.56 -6.60
N THR A 249 13.53 10.54 -7.23
CA THR A 249 12.96 11.85 -7.51
C THR A 249 12.90 12.10 -9.02
N ARG A 250 12.03 13.01 -9.45
CA ARG A 250 12.03 13.46 -10.82
C ARG A 250 13.39 14.10 -11.14
N ARG A 251 13.96 13.76 -12.30
CA ARG A 251 15.16 14.42 -12.78
C ARG A 251 14.77 15.73 -13.44
N ASP A 252 15.44 16.83 -13.06
CA ASP A 252 15.27 18.10 -13.72
C ASP A 252 15.81 18.03 -15.16
N ALA A 253 15.13 18.72 -16.09
CA ALA A 253 15.54 18.77 -17.50
C ALA A 253 16.93 19.44 -17.72
N THR A 254 17.51 19.98 -16.65
CA THR A 254 18.81 20.72 -16.66
C THR A 254 20.01 19.86 -16.29
N ASP A 255 19.83 18.60 -15.85
CA ASP A 255 20.93 17.71 -15.45
C ASP A 255 21.59 16.95 -16.64
N HIS A 256 21.53 17.49 -17.83
CA HIS A 256 22.39 17.08 -18.92
C HIS A 256 23.72 17.83 -18.78
N HIS A 257 24.59 17.34 -17.90
CA HIS A 257 25.98 17.75 -17.89
C HIS A 257 26.79 16.73 -18.69
N ASP A 258 27.53 17.30 -19.67
CA ASP A 258 28.48 16.79 -20.62
C ASP A 258 29.29 15.54 -20.23
#